data_04f317c68d5efe4d420e9d210d5063fa
#
_entry.id   04f317c68d5efe4d420e9d210d5063fa
#
_cell.length_a   1.000
_cell.length_b   1.000
_cell.length_c   1.000
_cell.angle_alpha   90.00
_cell.angle_beta   90.00
_cell.angle_gamma   90.00
#
_symmetry.space_group_name_H-M   'P 1'
#
loop_
_entity.id
_entity.type
_entity.pdbx_description
1 polymer ?
#
loop_
_entity_poly.entity_id
_entity_poly.type
_entity_poly.pdbx_seq_one_letter_code
_entity_poly.pdbx_strand_id
1 'polypeptide(L)'
;NEAKFAARWAKSMSEADEIVVLDTGSDDDTVKILTDAGVHVESAVIEPWRFDSARNESLKLVPPDTDVCVCTDIDEVFEPGWRAALERAWTDGATQGRYRYIWSHTADGKPGVEFYAEKIHTLGGFRWVNPVHEVLSCSLPTHKAVPLDGVTLHHYPDDGKSRASYLPLLELAVKEEPSNDRNSHYLGREYYFRGRYADAIRELKRHLSLKSAIWADERAASMRYIARSCRALGRTDEAESWYLKAVAEAPGVRE
;
A
#
# COMPACT_ATOMS: atom_id res chain seq x y z
N ASN A 1 17.60 1.80 -1.27
CA ASN A 1 18.51 1.91 -0.12
C ASN A 1 17.81 1.39 1.13
N GLU A 2 17.96 0.08 1.42
CA GLU A 2 17.24 -0.65 2.47
C GLU A 2 18.20 -1.50 3.33
N ALA A 3 19.51 -1.22 3.32
CA ALA A 3 20.54 -2.03 3.97
C ALA A 3 20.21 -2.37 5.45
N LYS A 4 19.59 -1.44 6.18
CA LYS A 4 19.20 -1.63 7.59
C LYS A 4 18.11 -2.66 7.79
N PHE A 5 17.29 -2.96 6.77
CA PHE A 5 16.18 -3.92 6.84
C PHE A 5 16.48 -5.24 6.14
N ALA A 6 17.36 -5.22 5.13
CA ALA A 6 17.59 -6.29 4.18
C ALA A 6 17.85 -7.66 4.85
N ALA A 7 18.73 -7.71 5.84
CA ALA A 7 19.06 -8.99 6.52
C ALA A 7 17.87 -9.56 7.31
N ARG A 8 17.09 -8.72 8.01
CA ARG A 8 15.92 -9.14 8.76
C ARG A 8 14.81 -9.62 7.81
N TRP A 9 14.59 -8.87 6.74
CA TRP A 9 13.62 -9.22 5.71
C TRP A 9 13.97 -10.57 5.05
N ALA A 10 15.19 -10.74 4.55
CA ALA A 10 15.64 -11.98 3.92
C ALA A 10 15.49 -13.19 4.85
N LYS A 11 15.81 -13.02 6.15
CA LYS A 11 15.58 -14.05 7.15
C LYS A 11 14.09 -14.40 7.29
N SER A 12 13.18 -13.45 7.27
CA SER A 12 11.74 -13.72 7.40
C SER A 12 11.18 -14.41 6.14
N MET A 13 11.75 -14.13 4.98
CA MET A 13 11.36 -14.74 3.71
C MET A 13 11.96 -16.12 3.48
N SER A 14 12.87 -16.60 4.32
CA SER A 14 13.61 -17.88 4.14
C SER A 14 12.74 -19.13 4.13
N GLU A 15 11.46 -19.03 4.45
CA GLU A 15 10.49 -20.13 4.31
C GLU A 15 9.94 -20.25 2.87
N ALA A 16 10.17 -19.28 1.97
CA ALA A 16 9.84 -19.37 0.56
C ALA A 16 10.78 -20.32 -0.19
N ASP A 17 10.31 -20.94 -1.28
CA ASP A 17 11.14 -21.79 -2.14
C ASP A 17 12.15 -20.96 -2.91
N GLU A 18 11.74 -19.78 -3.38
CA GLU A 18 12.58 -18.81 -4.05
C GLU A 18 12.30 -17.37 -3.58
N ILE A 19 13.35 -16.57 -3.55
CA ILE A 19 13.25 -15.15 -3.18
C ILE A 19 13.91 -14.33 -4.28
N VAL A 20 13.12 -13.48 -4.93
CA VAL A 20 13.56 -12.58 -6.00
C VAL A 20 13.36 -11.12 -5.60
N VAL A 21 14.32 -10.28 -5.92
CA VAL A 21 14.26 -8.83 -5.66
C VAL A 21 14.66 -8.05 -6.90
N LEU A 22 13.87 -7.06 -7.26
CA LEU A 22 14.26 -6.04 -8.23
C LEU A 22 14.85 -4.85 -7.48
N ASP A 23 16.14 -4.64 -7.61
CA ASP A 23 16.80 -3.43 -7.14
C ASP A 23 16.61 -2.30 -8.16
N THR A 24 16.13 -1.15 -7.71
CA THR A 24 15.83 0.00 -8.57
C THR A 24 16.87 1.13 -8.46
N GLY A 25 18.08 0.77 -8.03
CA GLY A 25 19.23 1.68 -7.98
C GLY A 25 19.68 2.01 -6.56
N SER A 26 19.84 1.00 -5.70
CA SER A 26 20.46 1.18 -4.39
C SER A 26 21.95 1.52 -4.53
N ASP A 27 22.41 2.49 -3.74
CA ASP A 27 23.80 2.92 -3.64
C ASP A 27 24.44 2.61 -2.28
N ASP A 28 23.69 1.89 -1.41
CA ASP A 28 24.16 1.36 -0.13
C ASP A 28 24.43 -0.17 -0.22
N ASP A 29 24.67 -0.84 0.91
CA ASP A 29 24.96 -2.27 0.97
C ASP A 29 23.72 -3.18 0.75
N THR A 30 22.55 -2.65 0.35
CA THR A 30 21.30 -3.42 0.18
C THR A 30 21.51 -4.65 -0.70
N VAL A 31 22.00 -4.47 -1.92
CA VAL A 31 22.20 -5.54 -2.90
C VAL A 31 23.16 -6.59 -2.35
N LYS A 32 24.27 -6.15 -1.76
CA LYS A 32 25.27 -7.06 -1.17
C LYS A 32 24.67 -7.91 -0.07
N ILE A 33 23.93 -7.32 0.89
CA ILE A 33 23.33 -8.04 2.01
C ILE A 33 22.32 -9.07 1.52
N LEU A 34 21.49 -8.73 0.53
CA LEU A 34 20.49 -9.63 -0.04
C LEU A 34 21.16 -10.79 -0.78
N THR A 35 22.19 -10.54 -1.60
CA THR A 35 22.93 -11.57 -2.33
C THR A 35 23.67 -12.51 -1.37
N ASP A 36 24.31 -11.97 -0.33
CA ASP A 36 24.99 -12.78 0.71
C ASP A 36 23.98 -13.66 1.48
N ALA A 37 22.70 -13.26 1.55
CA ALA A 37 21.61 -14.05 2.14
C ALA A 37 21.00 -15.09 1.18
N GLY A 38 21.50 -15.21 -0.06
CA GLY A 38 21.01 -16.16 -1.06
C GLY A 38 19.80 -15.69 -1.86
N VAL A 39 19.47 -14.41 -1.79
CA VAL A 39 18.38 -13.79 -2.58
C VAL A 39 18.85 -13.56 -4.02
N HIS A 40 18.00 -13.90 -4.98
CA HIS A 40 18.23 -13.55 -6.38
C HIS A 40 17.88 -12.05 -6.58
N VAL A 41 18.90 -11.25 -6.85
CA VAL A 41 18.75 -9.80 -7.05
C VAL A 41 19.05 -9.43 -8.48
N GLU A 42 18.10 -8.81 -9.16
CA GLU A 42 18.28 -8.16 -10.46
C GLU A 42 18.16 -6.67 -10.31
N SER A 43 18.87 -5.89 -11.13
CA SER A 43 18.81 -4.43 -11.10
C SER A 43 18.18 -3.87 -12.36
N ALA A 44 17.27 -2.93 -12.21
CA ALA A 44 16.66 -2.22 -13.34
C ALA A 44 16.37 -0.76 -13.02
N VAL A 45 16.48 0.10 -14.01
CA VAL A 45 16.05 1.49 -13.92
C VAL A 45 14.59 1.60 -14.35
N ILE A 46 13.76 2.18 -13.49
CA ILE A 46 12.35 2.45 -13.79
C ILE A 46 12.19 3.93 -14.13
N GLU A 47 11.98 4.22 -15.41
CA GLU A 47 11.86 5.61 -15.89
C GLU A 47 10.69 5.76 -16.86
N PRO A 48 9.75 6.70 -16.63
CA PRO A 48 9.63 7.48 -15.39
C PRO A 48 9.31 6.59 -14.17
N TRP A 49 9.75 7.04 -12.97
CA TRP A 49 9.50 6.29 -11.73
C TRP A 49 8.00 6.13 -11.45
N ARG A 50 7.59 4.88 -11.19
CA ARG A 50 6.24 4.49 -10.78
C ARG A 50 6.35 3.24 -9.93
N PHE A 51 5.62 3.18 -8.82
CA PHE A 51 5.64 1.99 -7.95
C PHE A 51 4.99 0.77 -8.63
N ASP A 52 3.86 0.94 -9.32
CA ASP A 52 3.21 -0.15 -10.06
C ASP A 52 4.12 -0.74 -11.15
N SER A 53 4.86 0.10 -11.87
CA SER A 53 5.81 -0.36 -12.88
C SER A 53 6.94 -1.17 -12.25
N ALA A 54 7.54 -0.69 -11.16
CA ALA A 54 8.59 -1.41 -10.44
C ALA A 54 8.10 -2.78 -9.95
N ARG A 55 6.90 -2.85 -9.34
CA ARG A 55 6.32 -4.12 -8.88
C ARG A 55 5.99 -5.06 -10.03
N ASN A 56 5.49 -4.56 -11.15
CA ASN A 56 5.22 -5.40 -12.32
C ASN A 56 6.50 -5.92 -12.96
N GLU A 57 7.59 -5.14 -12.97
CA GLU A 57 8.90 -5.63 -13.42
C GLU A 57 9.45 -6.70 -12.45
N SER A 58 9.29 -6.52 -11.13
CA SER A 58 9.73 -7.54 -10.18
C SER A 58 8.96 -8.86 -10.33
N LEU A 59 7.67 -8.83 -10.69
CA LEU A 59 6.89 -10.05 -10.97
C LEU A 59 7.42 -10.86 -12.15
N LYS A 60 8.14 -10.23 -13.10
CA LYS A 60 8.75 -10.94 -14.24
C LYS A 60 9.95 -11.78 -13.83
N LEU A 61 10.54 -11.54 -12.66
CA LEU A 61 11.65 -12.34 -12.12
C LEU A 61 11.17 -13.65 -11.48
N VAL A 62 9.87 -13.73 -11.18
CA VAL A 62 9.28 -14.92 -10.54
C VAL A 62 9.29 -16.07 -11.55
N PRO A 63 9.77 -17.28 -11.17
CA PRO A 63 9.76 -18.45 -12.05
C PRO A 63 8.36 -18.77 -12.57
N PRO A 64 8.24 -19.20 -13.85
CA PRO A 64 6.92 -19.37 -14.49
C PRO A 64 6.09 -20.54 -13.93
N ASP A 65 6.72 -21.44 -13.19
CA ASP A 65 6.10 -22.58 -12.50
C ASP A 65 5.72 -22.30 -11.04
N THR A 66 5.79 -21.03 -10.62
CA THR A 66 5.39 -20.61 -9.28
C THR A 66 3.89 -20.66 -9.11
N ASP A 67 3.42 -21.37 -8.09
CA ASP A 67 1.99 -21.46 -7.74
C ASP A 67 1.47 -20.18 -7.07
N VAL A 68 2.25 -19.64 -6.11
CA VAL A 68 1.85 -18.51 -5.27
C VAL A 68 2.97 -17.50 -5.12
N CYS A 69 2.68 -16.24 -5.49
CA CYS A 69 3.55 -15.10 -5.28
C CYS A 69 3.22 -14.42 -3.94
N VAL A 70 4.25 -14.15 -3.14
CA VAL A 70 4.15 -13.43 -1.87
C VAL A 70 4.89 -12.10 -2.04
N CYS A 71 4.13 -11.02 -2.26
CA CYS A 71 4.71 -9.69 -2.49
C CYS A 71 4.88 -8.93 -1.17
N THR A 72 6.10 -8.50 -0.88
CA THR A 72 6.45 -7.72 0.33
C THR A 72 7.38 -6.57 -0.01
N ASP A 73 7.45 -5.60 0.88
CA ASP A 73 8.48 -4.56 0.89
C ASP A 73 9.62 -4.98 1.85
N ILE A 74 10.84 -4.46 1.66
CA ILE A 74 12.01 -4.88 2.46
C ILE A 74 11.92 -4.40 3.93
N ASP A 75 11.05 -3.47 4.23
CA ASP A 75 10.74 -3.03 5.59
C ASP A 75 9.57 -3.81 6.24
N GLU A 76 9.11 -4.89 5.59
CA GLU A 76 8.07 -5.79 6.09
C GLU A 76 8.66 -7.13 6.56
N VAL A 77 8.09 -7.74 7.60
CA VAL A 77 8.60 -8.98 8.20
C VAL A 77 7.46 -9.92 8.56
N PHE A 78 7.46 -11.14 8.03
CA PHE A 78 6.52 -12.17 8.44
C PHE A 78 6.85 -12.77 9.81
N GLU A 79 5.82 -13.14 10.56
CA GLU A 79 5.98 -14.04 11.70
C GLU A 79 6.41 -15.44 11.23
N PRO A 80 7.27 -16.14 12.01
CA PRO A 80 7.70 -17.50 11.63
C PRO A 80 6.54 -18.48 11.48
N GLY A 81 6.65 -19.40 10.52
CA GLY A 81 5.62 -20.41 10.22
C GLY A 81 4.55 -19.91 9.23
N TRP A 82 4.76 -18.74 8.64
CA TRP A 82 3.84 -18.17 7.66
C TRP A 82 3.62 -19.06 6.43
N ARG A 83 4.68 -19.76 5.96
CA ARG A 83 4.60 -20.68 4.81
C ARG A 83 3.65 -21.84 5.11
N ALA A 84 3.83 -22.51 6.24
CA ALA A 84 2.98 -23.62 6.62
C ALA A 84 1.53 -23.17 6.90
N ALA A 85 1.32 -21.95 7.39
CA ALA A 85 -0.01 -21.36 7.55
C ALA A 85 -0.67 -21.06 6.20
N LEU A 86 0.09 -20.50 5.25
CA LEU A 86 -0.34 -20.25 3.88
C LEU A 86 -0.78 -21.54 3.19
N GLU A 87 0.05 -22.60 3.20
CA GLU A 87 -0.25 -23.88 2.57
C GLU A 87 -1.52 -24.54 3.13
N ARG A 88 -1.72 -24.49 4.45
CA ARG A 88 -2.94 -25.01 5.08
C ARG A 88 -4.20 -24.25 4.67
N ALA A 89 -4.10 -22.94 4.48
CA ALA A 89 -5.24 -22.07 4.17
C ALA A 89 -5.53 -21.96 2.66
N TRP A 90 -4.52 -22.24 1.82
CA TRP A 90 -4.65 -22.15 0.36
C TRP A 90 -5.47 -23.32 -0.18
N THR A 91 -6.77 -23.10 -0.36
CA THR A 91 -7.71 -24.12 -0.82
C THR A 91 -7.80 -24.16 -2.34
N ASP A 92 -8.31 -25.28 -2.89
CA ASP A 92 -8.53 -25.46 -4.33
C ASP A 92 -9.28 -24.27 -4.96
N GLY A 93 -8.72 -23.77 -6.05
CA GLY A 93 -9.23 -22.61 -6.78
C GLY A 93 -9.00 -21.25 -6.09
N ALA A 94 -8.24 -21.19 -4.99
CA ALA A 94 -7.78 -19.93 -4.43
C ALA A 94 -6.89 -19.20 -5.43
N THR A 95 -7.09 -17.90 -5.56
CA THR A 95 -6.31 -17.05 -6.46
C THR A 95 -5.64 -15.90 -5.71
N GLN A 96 -6.13 -15.56 -4.51
CA GLN A 96 -5.59 -14.49 -3.67
C GLN A 96 -5.74 -14.84 -2.19
N GLY A 97 -4.77 -14.43 -1.38
CA GLY A 97 -4.76 -14.63 0.06
C GLY A 97 -4.94 -13.32 0.81
N ARG A 98 -5.80 -13.36 1.84
CA ARG A 98 -6.06 -12.23 2.73
C ARG A 98 -5.49 -12.54 4.10
N TYR A 99 -4.54 -11.71 4.56
CA TYR A 99 -3.77 -11.96 5.77
C TYR A 99 -3.71 -10.72 6.67
N ARG A 100 -3.37 -10.94 7.95
CA ARG A 100 -3.23 -9.87 8.94
C ARG A 100 -1.98 -9.04 8.66
N TYR A 101 -2.16 -7.71 8.54
CA TYR A 101 -1.09 -6.76 8.32
C TYR A 101 -1.04 -5.75 9.46
N ILE A 102 0.10 -5.70 10.15
CA ILE A 102 0.36 -4.76 11.23
C ILE A 102 1.14 -3.59 10.67
N TRP A 103 0.41 -2.50 10.41
CA TRP A 103 0.95 -1.28 9.82
C TRP A 103 1.87 -0.50 10.76
N SER A 104 1.56 -0.46 12.04
CA SER A 104 2.35 0.27 13.03
C SER A 104 2.38 -0.46 14.36
N HIS A 105 3.35 -0.09 15.18
CA HIS A 105 3.51 -0.60 16.55
C HIS A 105 3.41 0.54 17.55
N THR A 106 2.91 0.25 18.73
CA THR A 106 2.92 1.14 19.89
C THR A 106 4.33 1.23 20.47
N ALA A 107 4.58 2.19 21.36
CA ALA A 107 5.90 2.37 21.98
C ALA A 107 6.38 1.14 22.79
N ASP A 108 5.45 0.31 23.27
CA ASP A 108 5.73 -0.96 23.97
C ASP A 108 5.79 -2.18 23.03
N GLY A 109 5.83 -1.94 21.70
CA GLY A 109 6.02 -2.95 20.67
C GLY A 109 4.78 -3.76 20.29
N LYS A 110 3.60 -3.45 20.85
CA LYS A 110 2.35 -4.13 20.49
C LYS A 110 1.81 -3.62 19.15
N PRO A 111 0.94 -4.41 18.48
CA PRO A 111 0.21 -3.93 17.31
C PRO A 111 -0.55 -2.64 17.58
N GLY A 112 -0.36 -1.64 16.75
CA GLY A 112 -1.09 -0.38 16.74
C GLY A 112 -2.19 -0.39 15.69
N VAL A 113 -1.95 0.21 14.52
CA VAL A 113 -2.88 0.12 13.38
C VAL A 113 -2.69 -1.20 12.67
N GLU A 114 -3.76 -1.95 12.50
CA GLU A 114 -3.76 -3.21 11.76
C GLU A 114 -4.97 -3.32 10.83
N PHE A 115 -4.80 -4.07 9.74
CA PHE A 115 -5.85 -4.36 8.77
C PHE A 115 -5.52 -5.66 8.02
N TYR A 116 -6.41 -6.09 7.15
CA TYR A 116 -6.13 -7.21 6.26
C TYR A 116 -5.54 -6.72 4.93
N ALA A 117 -4.43 -7.33 4.51
CA ALA A 117 -3.79 -7.10 3.21
C ALA A 117 -3.98 -8.28 2.26
N GLU A 118 -3.81 -8.04 0.97
CA GLU A 118 -4.10 -9.00 -0.10
C GLU A 118 -2.97 -8.99 -1.16
N LYS A 119 -1.68 -8.99 -0.70
CA LYS A 119 -0.50 -9.00 -1.59
C LYS A 119 0.01 -10.42 -1.91
N ILE A 120 -0.73 -11.46 -1.55
CA ILE A 120 -0.41 -12.88 -1.84
C ILE A 120 -1.39 -13.35 -2.91
N HIS A 121 -0.88 -13.87 -4.04
CA HIS A 121 -1.72 -14.22 -5.19
C HIS A 121 -1.07 -15.28 -6.09
N THR A 122 -1.85 -15.92 -6.97
CA THR A 122 -1.30 -16.76 -8.04
C THR A 122 -0.47 -15.95 -9.02
N LEU A 123 0.54 -16.54 -9.67
CA LEU A 123 1.42 -15.82 -10.59
C LEU A 123 0.66 -15.17 -11.76
N GLY A 124 -0.32 -15.85 -12.34
CA GLY A 124 -1.09 -15.33 -13.46
C GLY A 124 -2.32 -14.53 -13.06
N GLY A 125 -2.75 -13.60 -13.92
CA GLY A 125 -4.02 -12.88 -13.80
C GLY A 125 -4.01 -11.68 -12.85
N PHE A 126 -2.88 -11.35 -12.25
CA PHE A 126 -2.72 -10.19 -11.38
C PHE A 126 -1.72 -9.19 -11.94
N ARG A 127 -2.00 -7.91 -11.71
CA ARG A 127 -1.14 -6.79 -12.09
C ARG A 127 -1.26 -5.67 -11.07
N TRP A 128 -0.15 -5.05 -10.74
CA TRP A 128 -0.13 -3.82 -9.96
C TRP A 128 -0.58 -2.63 -10.82
N VAL A 129 -1.42 -1.77 -10.25
CA VAL A 129 -1.96 -0.57 -10.89
C VAL A 129 -1.86 0.61 -9.92
N ASN A 130 -1.85 1.81 -10.45
CA ASN A 130 -1.62 3.11 -9.85
C ASN A 130 -0.14 3.45 -9.61
N PRO A 131 0.29 4.63 -10.03
CA PRO A 131 1.70 5.05 -9.93
C PRO A 131 2.20 5.18 -8.49
N VAL A 132 1.29 5.35 -7.53
CA VAL A 132 1.54 5.37 -6.08
C VAL A 132 0.31 4.88 -5.34
N HIS A 133 0.46 4.35 -4.12
CA HIS A 133 -0.59 3.62 -3.41
C HIS A 133 -1.18 2.49 -4.26
N GLU A 134 -0.30 1.81 -4.94
CA GLU A 134 -0.59 0.76 -5.89
C GLU A 134 -1.34 -0.40 -5.24
N VAL A 135 -2.22 -1.00 -6.02
CA VAL A 135 -3.03 -2.15 -5.63
C VAL A 135 -2.96 -3.24 -6.70
N LEU A 136 -3.21 -4.49 -6.31
CA LEU A 136 -3.37 -5.58 -7.25
C LEU A 136 -4.72 -5.50 -7.94
N SER A 137 -4.70 -5.53 -9.27
CA SER A 137 -5.88 -5.69 -10.13
C SER A 137 -5.93 -7.12 -10.63
N CYS A 138 -7.08 -7.77 -10.48
CA CYS A 138 -7.31 -9.13 -10.95
C CYS A 138 -8.07 -9.13 -12.29
N SER A 139 -7.55 -9.88 -13.26
CA SER A 139 -8.16 -10.09 -14.59
C SER A 139 -8.66 -11.51 -14.80
N LEU A 140 -8.56 -12.37 -13.79
CA LEU A 140 -9.04 -13.75 -13.87
C LEU A 140 -10.57 -13.81 -14.01
N PRO A 141 -11.12 -14.73 -14.80
CA PRO A 141 -12.56 -14.90 -14.94
C PRO A 141 -13.23 -15.37 -13.65
N THR A 142 -12.46 -16.06 -12.78
CA THR A 142 -12.91 -16.48 -11.44
C THR A 142 -11.87 -16.00 -10.44
N HIS A 143 -12.29 -15.12 -9.53
CA HIS A 143 -11.47 -14.61 -8.43
C HIS A 143 -11.96 -15.19 -7.11
N LYS A 144 -11.07 -15.86 -6.37
CA LYS A 144 -11.37 -16.44 -5.06
C LYS A 144 -10.28 -16.01 -4.06
N ALA A 145 -10.63 -15.03 -3.24
CA ALA A 145 -9.81 -14.64 -2.09
C ALA A 145 -10.13 -15.56 -0.88
N VAL A 146 -9.09 -16.08 -0.22
CA VAL A 146 -9.20 -16.92 0.97
C VAL A 146 -8.53 -16.26 2.17
N PRO A 147 -9.10 -16.40 3.39
CA PRO A 147 -8.42 -15.94 4.60
C PRO A 147 -7.22 -16.84 4.88
N LEU A 148 -6.08 -16.23 5.20
CA LEU A 148 -4.85 -16.92 5.57
C LEU A 148 -4.63 -16.80 7.06
N ASP A 149 -5.38 -17.58 7.84
CA ASP A 149 -5.27 -17.60 9.29
C ASP A 149 -3.87 -18.08 9.73
N GLY A 150 -3.22 -17.31 10.60
CA GLY A 150 -1.86 -17.55 11.07
C GLY A 150 -0.76 -16.95 10.17
N VAL A 151 -1.13 -16.22 9.11
CA VAL A 151 -0.18 -15.40 8.35
C VAL A 151 -0.27 -13.96 8.85
N THR A 152 0.81 -13.47 9.45
CA THR A 152 0.92 -12.10 9.96
C THR A 152 2.16 -11.42 9.39
N LEU A 153 2.01 -10.23 8.83
CA LEU A 153 3.08 -9.40 8.30
C LEU A 153 3.18 -8.10 9.09
N HIS A 154 4.37 -7.77 9.56
CA HIS A 154 4.67 -6.55 10.29
C HIS A 154 5.40 -5.56 9.39
N HIS A 155 5.00 -4.31 9.41
CA HIS A 155 5.69 -3.21 8.76
C HIS A 155 6.51 -2.40 9.76
N TYR A 156 7.74 -2.08 9.37
CA TYR A 156 8.70 -1.30 10.18
C TYR A 156 9.20 -0.11 9.35
N PRO A 157 8.44 1.01 9.34
CA PRO A 157 8.70 2.12 8.43
C PRO A 157 10.05 2.77 8.69
N ASP A 158 10.62 3.33 7.61
CA ASP A 158 11.73 4.26 7.70
C ASP A 158 11.24 5.69 7.77
N ASP A 159 11.25 6.29 8.95
CA ASP A 159 10.85 7.68 9.18
C ASP A 159 11.77 8.69 8.45
N GLY A 160 12.96 8.25 8.02
CA GLY A 160 13.91 9.08 7.27
C GLY A 160 13.64 9.16 5.76
N LYS A 161 12.76 8.33 5.21
CA LYS A 161 12.48 8.32 3.77
C LYS A 161 11.73 9.57 3.31
N SER A 162 12.25 10.20 2.25
CA SER A 162 11.57 11.33 1.61
C SER A 162 10.31 10.86 0.87
N ARG A 163 9.20 11.57 1.11
CA ARG A 163 7.95 11.42 0.36
C ARG A 163 7.79 12.46 -0.75
N ALA A 164 8.88 13.04 -1.22
CA ALA A 164 8.85 14.13 -2.21
C ALA A 164 8.19 13.70 -3.53
N SER A 165 8.40 12.47 -3.96
CA SER A 165 7.84 11.90 -5.20
C SER A 165 6.32 11.63 -5.15
N TYR A 166 5.70 11.60 -3.97
CA TYR A 166 4.30 11.19 -3.84
C TYR A 166 3.33 12.17 -4.51
N LEU A 167 3.51 13.48 -4.33
CA LEU A 167 2.59 14.45 -4.91
C LEU A 167 2.55 14.41 -6.44
N PRO A 168 3.66 14.44 -7.18
CA PRO A 168 3.63 14.29 -8.64
C PRO A 168 2.98 12.99 -9.12
N LEU A 169 3.21 11.88 -8.40
CA LEU A 169 2.62 10.59 -8.74
C LEU A 169 1.11 10.55 -8.48
N LEU A 170 0.62 11.21 -7.41
CA LEU A 170 -0.82 11.32 -7.16
C LEU A 170 -1.51 12.23 -8.18
N GLU A 171 -0.87 13.34 -8.57
CA GLU A 171 -1.38 14.20 -9.65
C GLU A 171 -1.46 13.42 -10.97
N LEU A 172 -0.46 12.57 -11.26
CA LEU A 172 -0.47 11.67 -12.41
C LEU A 172 -1.59 10.63 -12.32
N ALA A 173 -1.75 9.96 -11.16
CA ALA A 173 -2.78 8.95 -10.93
C ALA A 173 -4.19 9.49 -11.19
N VAL A 174 -4.49 10.69 -10.68
CA VAL A 174 -5.78 11.36 -10.92
C VAL A 174 -5.96 11.77 -12.39
N LYS A 175 -4.88 12.14 -13.08
CA LYS A 175 -4.92 12.46 -14.51
C LYS A 175 -5.19 11.22 -15.38
N GLU A 176 -4.58 10.09 -15.05
CA GLU A 176 -4.76 8.81 -15.75
C GLU A 176 -6.16 8.22 -15.51
N GLU A 177 -6.64 8.26 -14.26
CA GLU A 177 -7.94 7.72 -13.87
C GLU A 177 -8.78 8.76 -13.09
N PRO A 178 -9.39 9.74 -13.77
CA PRO A 178 -10.14 10.82 -13.11
C PRO A 178 -11.36 10.34 -12.30
N SER A 179 -11.89 9.15 -12.60
CA SER A 179 -13.04 8.55 -11.91
C SER A 179 -12.65 7.71 -10.69
N ASN A 180 -11.35 7.50 -10.43
CA ASN A 180 -10.86 6.73 -9.31
C ASN A 180 -10.94 7.58 -8.03
N ASP A 181 -11.86 7.22 -7.13
CA ASP A 181 -12.11 7.93 -5.87
C ASP A 181 -10.93 7.82 -4.90
N ARG A 182 -10.32 6.63 -4.79
CA ARG A 182 -9.15 6.42 -3.95
C ARG A 182 -7.99 7.37 -4.32
N ASN A 183 -7.67 7.51 -5.61
CA ASN A 183 -6.63 8.42 -6.08
C ASN A 183 -6.97 9.89 -5.75
N SER A 184 -8.23 10.27 -5.92
CA SER A 184 -8.72 11.60 -5.58
C SER A 184 -8.63 11.88 -4.07
N HIS A 185 -9.03 10.92 -3.22
CA HIS A 185 -8.90 11.05 -1.77
C HIS A 185 -7.43 11.26 -1.36
N TYR A 186 -6.52 10.40 -1.83
CA TYR A 186 -5.10 10.49 -1.50
C TYR A 186 -4.45 11.78 -1.99
N LEU A 187 -4.78 12.25 -3.20
CA LEU A 187 -4.29 13.53 -3.72
C LEU A 187 -4.74 14.71 -2.86
N GLY A 188 -6.03 14.75 -2.50
CA GLY A 188 -6.57 15.80 -1.64
C GLY A 188 -5.93 15.81 -0.25
N ARG A 189 -5.69 14.63 0.33
CA ARG A 189 -4.98 14.45 1.59
C ARG A 189 -3.52 14.91 1.50
N GLU A 190 -2.82 14.58 0.41
CA GLU A 190 -1.43 15.00 0.21
C GLU A 190 -1.33 16.53 0.04
N TYR A 191 -2.26 17.16 -0.66
CA TYR A 191 -2.33 18.62 -0.72
C TYR A 191 -2.48 19.24 0.67
N TYR A 192 -3.31 18.65 1.54
CA TYR A 192 -3.44 19.10 2.92
C TYR A 192 -2.11 19.03 3.69
N PHE A 193 -1.41 17.89 3.63
CA PHE A 193 -0.11 17.71 4.31
C PHE A 193 0.98 18.66 3.79
N ARG A 194 0.87 19.10 2.54
CA ARG A 194 1.75 20.10 1.92
C ARG A 194 1.33 21.55 2.19
N GLY A 195 0.29 21.80 2.98
CA GLY A 195 -0.24 23.16 3.24
C GLY A 195 -0.98 23.78 2.05
N ARG A 196 -1.22 23.04 0.98
CA ARG A 196 -1.99 23.48 -0.21
C ARG A 196 -3.49 23.37 0.04
N TYR A 197 -3.97 24.09 1.07
CA TYR A 197 -5.33 23.92 1.60
C TYR A 197 -6.44 24.20 0.58
N ALA A 198 -6.29 25.19 -0.30
CA ALA A 198 -7.26 25.47 -1.34
C ALA A 198 -7.38 24.33 -2.37
N ASP A 199 -6.24 23.73 -2.74
CA ASP A 199 -6.19 22.56 -3.63
C ASP A 199 -6.78 21.33 -2.96
N ALA A 200 -6.48 21.12 -1.67
CA ALA A 200 -7.05 20.04 -0.87
C ALA A 200 -8.57 20.10 -0.83
N ILE A 201 -9.14 21.28 -0.54
CA ILE A 201 -10.60 21.48 -0.52
C ILE A 201 -11.21 21.17 -1.88
N ARG A 202 -10.61 21.66 -2.96
CA ARG A 202 -11.10 21.42 -4.33
C ARG A 202 -11.13 19.93 -4.67
N GLU A 203 -10.00 19.25 -4.43
CA GLU A 203 -9.84 17.86 -4.78
C GLU A 203 -10.70 16.93 -3.91
N LEU A 204 -10.78 17.17 -2.60
CA LEU A 204 -11.63 16.37 -1.71
C LEU A 204 -13.13 16.59 -1.97
N LYS A 205 -13.54 17.80 -2.39
CA LYS A 205 -14.92 18.02 -2.88
C LYS A 205 -15.18 17.25 -4.17
N ARG A 206 -14.18 17.15 -5.07
CA ARG A 206 -14.25 16.32 -6.26
C ARG A 206 -14.42 14.85 -5.88
N HIS A 207 -13.58 14.31 -4.97
CA HIS A 207 -13.72 12.95 -4.42
C HIS A 207 -15.16 12.67 -3.96
N LEU A 208 -15.72 13.53 -3.11
CA LEU A 208 -17.08 13.35 -2.59
C LEU A 208 -18.18 13.35 -3.66
N SER A 209 -17.91 13.89 -4.86
CA SER A 209 -18.83 13.90 -6.01
C SER A 209 -18.70 12.69 -6.94
N LEU A 210 -17.65 11.87 -6.80
CA LEU A 210 -17.45 10.69 -7.63
C LEU A 210 -18.45 9.60 -7.27
N LYS A 211 -19.00 8.94 -8.29
CA LYS A 211 -19.97 7.84 -8.09
C LYS A 211 -19.36 6.61 -7.42
N SER A 212 -18.07 6.40 -7.58
CA SER A 212 -17.29 5.32 -6.96
C SER A 212 -17.03 5.56 -5.47
N ALA A 213 -17.02 6.82 -5.00
CA ALA A 213 -16.78 7.18 -3.61
C ALA A 213 -17.96 6.82 -2.69
N ILE A 214 -18.15 5.53 -2.45
CA ILE A 214 -19.26 4.98 -1.67
C ILE A 214 -18.88 4.56 -0.25
N TRP A 215 -17.56 4.45 0.05
CA TRP A 215 -17.09 4.05 1.37
C TRP A 215 -17.21 5.20 2.37
N ALA A 216 -18.14 5.07 3.32
CA ALA A 216 -18.51 6.13 4.26
C ALA A 216 -17.32 6.64 5.10
N ASP A 217 -16.42 5.75 5.54
CA ASP A 217 -15.27 6.13 6.38
C ASP A 217 -14.28 7.01 5.62
N GLU A 218 -14.00 6.68 4.35
CA GLU A 218 -13.12 7.49 3.49
C GLU A 218 -13.76 8.82 3.10
N ARG A 219 -15.10 8.83 2.87
CA ARG A 219 -15.86 10.06 2.65
C ARG A 219 -15.81 10.98 3.87
N ALA A 220 -16.03 10.41 5.07
CA ALA A 220 -15.91 11.14 6.32
C ALA A 220 -14.48 11.68 6.54
N ALA A 221 -13.45 10.89 6.22
CA ALA A 221 -12.05 11.34 6.25
C ALA A 221 -11.83 12.53 5.31
N SER A 222 -12.35 12.47 4.08
CA SER A 222 -12.30 13.61 3.14
C SER A 222 -12.97 14.86 3.70
N MET A 223 -14.14 14.72 4.31
CA MET A 223 -14.85 15.84 4.95
C MET A 223 -14.04 16.43 6.11
N ARG A 224 -13.38 15.60 6.93
CA ARG A 224 -12.48 16.07 7.99
C ARG A 224 -11.28 16.85 7.44
N TYR A 225 -10.63 16.37 6.36
CA TYR A 225 -9.53 17.11 5.74
C TYR A 225 -9.99 18.42 5.09
N ILE A 226 -11.21 18.49 4.52
CA ILE A 226 -11.81 19.76 4.06
C ILE A 226 -11.98 20.71 5.25
N ALA A 227 -12.56 20.23 6.37
CA ALA A 227 -12.76 21.03 7.57
C ALA A 227 -11.44 21.58 8.13
N ARG A 228 -10.41 20.72 8.27
CA ARG A 228 -9.06 21.11 8.71
C ARG A 228 -8.44 22.16 7.78
N SER A 229 -8.62 22.00 6.46
CA SER A 229 -8.15 22.96 5.46
C SER A 229 -8.87 24.30 5.54
N CYS A 230 -10.21 24.29 5.72
CA CYS A 230 -11.01 25.50 5.93
C CYS A 230 -10.55 26.24 7.19
N ARG A 231 -10.31 25.51 8.29
CA ARG A 231 -9.81 26.09 9.54
C ARG A 231 -8.44 26.75 9.37
N ALA A 232 -7.53 26.11 8.64
CA ALA A 232 -6.21 26.64 8.33
C ALA A 232 -6.27 27.93 7.49
N LEU A 233 -7.35 28.09 6.69
CA LEU A 233 -7.63 29.30 5.90
C LEU A 233 -8.48 30.36 6.65
N GLY A 234 -8.76 30.16 7.95
CA GLY A 234 -9.58 31.07 8.74
C GLY A 234 -11.10 31.02 8.47
N ARG A 235 -11.58 29.98 7.75
CA ARG A 235 -13.00 29.79 7.40
C ARG A 235 -13.70 28.94 8.45
N THR A 236 -13.89 29.50 9.66
CA THR A 236 -14.33 28.74 10.84
C THR A 236 -15.71 28.13 10.68
N ASP A 237 -16.69 28.89 10.20
CA ASP A 237 -18.08 28.41 10.05
C ASP A 237 -18.18 27.29 8.99
N GLU A 238 -17.41 27.42 7.90
CA GLU A 238 -17.34 26.37 6.87
C GLU A 238 -16.68 25.10 7.43
N ALA A 239 -15.63 25.25 8.24
CA ALA A 239 -14.96 24.13 8.89
C ALA A 239 -15.91 23.38 9.83
N GLU A 240 -16.66 24.08 10.67
CA GLU A 240 -17.66 23.48 11.56
C GLU A 240 -18.71 22.69 10.78
N SER A 241 -19.27 23.28 9.72
CA SER A 241 -20.23 22.60 8.85
C SER A 241 -19.67 21.29 8.28
N TRP A 242 -18.39 21.27 7.86
CA TRP A 242 -17.77 20.06 7.32
C TRP A 242 -17.47 19.02 8.40
N TYR A 243 -17.11 19.41 9.63
CA TYR A 243 -16.99 18.45 10.75
C TYR A 243 -18.33 17.79 11.07
N LEU A 244 -19.42 18.54 11.13
CA LEU A 244 -20.76 17.99 11.36
C LEU A 244 -21.18 17.00 10.27
N LYS A 245 -20.88 17.31 8.99
CA LYS A 245 -21.10 16.36 7.88
C LYS A 245 -20.29 15.09 8.03
N ALA A 246 -19.02 15.18 8.43
CA ALA A 246 -18.17 14.01 8.63
C ALA A 246 -18.70 13.09 9.74
N VAL A 247 -19.19 13.66 10.86
CA VAL A 247 -19.82 12.89 11.94
C VAL A 247 -21.12 12.24 11.48
N ALA A 248 -21.92 12.94 10.66
CA ALA A 248 -23.17 12.37 10.13
C ALA A 248 -22.92 11.25 9.10
N GLU A 249 -21.86 11.36 8.30
CA GLU A 249 -21.49 10.36 7.28
C GLU A 249 -21.03 9.04 7.92
N ALA A 250 -20.17 9.09 8.95
CA ALA A 250 -19.63 7.92 9.63
C ALA A 250 -19.57 8.12 11.15
N PRO A 251 -20.68 8.00 11.87
CA PRO A 251 -20.75 8.31 13.31
C PRO A 251 -19.96 7.36 14.20
N GLY A 252 -19.61 6.18 13.69
CA GLY A 252 -18.81 5.17 14.41
C GLY A 252 -17.29 5.38 14.33
N VAL A 253 -16.83 6.24 13.43
CA VAL A 253 -15.39 6.49 13.25
C VAL A 253 -14.90 7.49 14.31
N ARG A 254 -13.99 7.03 15.17
CA ARG A 254 -13.35 7.83 16.21
C ARG A 254 -11.92 8.17 15.76
N GLU A 255 -11.67 9.42 15.44
CA GLU A 255 -10.33 9.99 15.23
C GLU A 255 -10.21 11.35 15.90
#